data_aa1c0cd6e1dfe4b71100b9e11c037496
#
_entry.id   aa1c0cd6e1dfe4b71100b9e11c037496
#
_cell.length_a   1.000
_cell.length_b   1.000
_cell.length_c   1.000
_cell.angle_alpha   90.00
_cell.angle_beta   90.00
_cell.angle_gamma   90.00
#
_symmetry.space_group_name_H-M   'P 1'
#
loop_
_entity.id
_entity.type
_entity.pdbx_description
1 polymer ?
#
loop_
_entity_poly.entity_id
_entity_poly.type
_entity_poly.pdbx_seq_one_letter_code
_entity_poly.pdbx_strand_id
1 'polypeptide(L)'
;EEFWQTKLLKEINYSNLVDKSSQEEIKNALKEAWVDEKEISEFLKNVDTFNKTVENKTLLSNWFAKTNILPAYDEDFIAQKWDEKNKDFKWNNCRITTFWLLKNFINVKNPSNKLDTENLAFDYDSIKWWKIFDEKEKKIFDNFFALIPSPNTQNTSELVKVVQDDWKKKWIEFTNPNAKVISVFLQDSIDEKSKKLFIWHIWVLLPTKDSKFIFIEKLAFQKPYQALKFDSKRDLSDYLM
;
A
#
# COMPACT_ATOMS: atom_id res chain seq x y z
N GLU A 1 -21.63 -3.13 5.03
CA GLU A 1 -20.61 -2.80 6.08
C GLU A 1 -20.17 -4.01 6.92
N GLU A 2 -20.91 -5.11 6.95
CA GLU A 2 -20.55 -6.31 7.72
C GLU A 2 -19.58 -7.28 7.01
N PHE A 3 -19.24 -7.05 5.77
CA PHE A 3 -18.43 -7.96 4.96
C PHE A 3 -16.94 -7.97 5.30
N TRP A 4 -16.47 -7.04 6.11
CA TRP A 4 -15.04 -6.89 6.43
C TRP A 4 -14.66 -7.38 7.82
N GLN A 5 -15.60 -7.97 8.56
CA GLN A 5 -15.23 -8.67 9.79
C GLN A 5 -14.68 -10.05 9.44
N THR A 6 -13.39 -10.21 9.67
CA THR A 6 -12.71 -11.49 9.52
C THR A 6 -13.33 -12.52 10.47
N LYS A 7 -14.27 -13.31 9.97
CA LYS A 7 -14.89 -14.39 10.76
C LYS A 7 -13.91 -15.51 11.13
N LEU A 8 -12.75 -15.56 10.50
CA LEU A 8 -11.78 -16.64 10.60
C LEU A 8 -10.54 -16.21 11.41
N LEU A 9 -10.07 -14.97 11.29
CA LEU A 9 -8.94 -14.47 12.06
C LEU A 9 -9.40 -14.09 13.46
N LYS A 10 -8.86 -14.78 14.46
CA LYS A 10 -9.26 -14.58 15.87
C LYS A 10 -8.56 -13.40 16.53
N GLU A 11 -7.41 -13.02 16.04
CA GLU A 11 -6.55 -12.01 16.64
C GLU A 11 -5.72 -11.31 15.58
N ILE A 12 -5.67 -9.99 15.64
CA ILE A 12 -4.81 -9.13 14.83
C ILE A 12 -3.71 -8.59 15.74
N ASN A 13 -2.46 -8.66 15.29
CA ASN A 13 -1.31 -8.12 15.98
C ASN A 13 -0.75 -6.95 15.14
N TYR A 14 -0.93 -5.69 15.61
CA TYR A 14 -0.62 -4.50 14.82
C TYR A 14 0.13 -3.42 15.61
N SER A 15 0.78 -2.53 14.88
CA SER A 15 1.41 -1.30 15.37
C SER A 15 1.17 -0.15 14.41
N ASN A 16 0.99 1.07 14.92
CA ASN A 16 1.01 2.29 14.10
C ASN A 16 2.42 2.90 13.98
N LEU A 17 3.45 2.19 14.39
CA LEU A 17 4.85 2.61 14.29
C LEU A 17 5.12 3.97 14.96
N VAL A 18 4.46 4.24 16.09
CA VAL A 18 4.65 5.47 16.87
C VAL A 18 5.93 5.38 17.70
N ASP A 19 6.21 4.20 18.25
CA ASP A 19 7.36 3.96 19.11
C ASP A 19 8.61 3.49 18.33
N LYS A 20 9.79 3.77 18.89
CA LYS A 20 11.06 3.42 18.25
C LYS A 20 11.31 1.92 18.11
N SER A 21 10.76 1.12 19.04
CA SER A 21 11.00 -0.33 19.03
C SER A 21 10.28 -1.00 17.86
N SER A 22 9.01 -0.62 17.61
CA SER A 22 8.27 -1.11 16.44
C SER A 22 8.88 -0.62 15.13
N GLN A 23 9.35 0.65 15.08
CA GLN A 23 10.06 1.18 13.91
C GLN A 23 11.36 0.42 13.63
N GLU A 24 12.15 0.10 14.66
CA GLU A 24 13.41 -0.64 14.49
C GLU A 24 13.15 -2.09 14.02
N GLU A 25 12.10 -2.73 14.50
CA GLU A 25 11.70 -4.05 14.00
C GLU A 25 11.35 -4.01 12.51
N ILE A 26 10.54 -3.05 12.08
CA ILE A 26 10.19 -2.89 10.66
C ILE A 26 11.40 -2.53 9.82
N LYS A 27 12.26 -1.65 10.31
CA LYS A 27 13.54 -1.32 9.65
C LYS A 27 14.40 -2.57 9.40
N ASN A 28 14.54 -3.42 10.42
CA ASN A 28 15.33 -4.64 10.31
C ASN A 28 14.68 -5.63 9.32
N ALA A 29 13.35 -5.80 9.35
CA ALA A 29 12.65 -6.64 8.39
C ALA A 29 12.81 -6.15 6.94
N LEU A 30 12.74 -4.84 6.70
CA LEU A 30 12.96 -4.24 5.39
C LEU A 30 14.41 -4.43 4.92
N LYS A 31 15.40 -4.28 5.80
CA LYS A 31 16.82 -4.56 5.49
C LYS A 31 17.05 -6.03 5.13
N GLU A 32 16.47 -6.95 5.88
CA GLU A 32 16.52 -8.39 5.58
C GLU A 32 15.84 -8.71 4.24
N ALA A 33 14.85 -7.94 3.84
CA ALA A 33 14.21 -8.01 2.54
C ALA A 33 14.95 -7.23 1.44
N TRP A 34 16.19 -6.78 1.69
CA TRP A 34 17.06 -6.06 0.75
C TRP A 34 16.55 -4.70 0.29
N VAL A 35 15.62 -4.10 1.01
CA VAL A 35 15.20 -2.72 0.73
C VAL A 35 16.34 -1.77 1.10
N ASP A 36 16.61 -0.80 0.21
CA ASP A 36 17.70 0.15 0.40
C ASP A 36 17.51 1.02 1.65
N GLU A 37 18.60 1.30 2.36
CA GLU A 37 18.56 2.11 3.59
C GLU A 37 17.98 3.50 3.38
N LYS A 38 18.17 4.07 2.19
CA LYS A 38 17.58 5.36 1.82
C LYS A 38 16.06 5.29 1.83
N GLU A 39 15.47 4.30 1.17
CA GLU A 39 14.01 4.11 1.09
C GLU A 39 13.42 3.79 2.45
N ILE A 40 14.10 2.98 3.26
CA ILE A 40 13.72 2.68 4.63
C ILE A 40 13.72 3.95 5.49
N SER A 41 14.77 4.75 5.41
CA SER A 41 14.90 6.00 6.16
C SER A 41 13.81 7.00 5.79
N GLU A 42 13.53 7.18 4.51
CA GLU A 42 12.46 8.07 4.04
C GLU A 42 11.08 7.54 4.43
N PHE A 43 10.85 6.24 4.38
CA PHE A 43 9.60 5.63 4.87
C PHE A 43 9.37 5.94 6.35
N LEU A 44 10.36 5.68 7.22
CA LEU A 44 10.24 5.95 8.66
C LEU A 44 10.10 7.45 8.97
N LYS A 45 10.75 8.32 8.21
CA LYS A 45 10.56 9.76 8.30
C LYS A 45 9.13 10.17 7.93
N ASN A 46 8.54 9.54 6.91
CA ASN A 46 7.16 9.76 6.52
C ASN A 46 6.18 9.28 7.61
N VAL A 47 6.44 8.13 8.21
CA VAL A 47 5.69 7.62 9.38
C VAL A 47 5.73 8.64 10.51
N ASP A 48 6.92 9.09 10.90
CA ASP A 48 7.11 10.07 11.98
C ASP A 48 6.40 11.39 11.68
N THR A 49 6.53 11.89 10.45
CA THR A 49 5.90 13.14 10.03
C THR A 49 4.40 13.05 10.11
N PHE A 50 3.81 11.96 9.60
CA PHE A 50 2.37 11.73 9.67
C PHE A 50 1.90 11.63 11.13
N ASN A 51 2.51 10.73 11.91
CA ASN A 51 2.12 10.49 13.29
C ASN A 51 2.20 11.76 14.15
N LYS A 52 3.27 12.55 14.03
CA LYS A 52 3.41 13.85 14.72
C LYS A 52 2.37 14.88 14.26
N THR A 53 2.04 14.89 12.97
CA THR A 53 1.06 15.82 12.42
C THR A 53 -0.33 15.55 12.99
N VAL A 54 -0.73 14.30 13.10
CA VAL A 54 -2.03 13.89 13.65
C VAL A 54 -2.03 13.72 15.17
N GLU A 55 -0.95 14.13 15.84
CA GLU A 55 -0.80 14.18 17.30
C GLU A 55 -0.92 12.83 18.01
N ASN A 56 -0.78 11.73 17.32
CA ASN A 56 -0.83 10.34 17.83
C ASN A 56 -2.12 9.98 18.63
N LYS A 57 -3.12 10.85 18.64
CA LYS A 57 -4.23 10.77 19.61
C LYS A 57 -5.08 9.50 19.49
N THR A 58 -5.26 9.01 18.27
CA THR A 58 -6.04 7.80 17.98
C THR A 58 -5.15 6.62 17.59
N LEU A 59 -3.83 6.78 17.69
CA LEU A 59 -2.87 5.78 17.29
C LEU A 59 -2.41 4.93 18.47
N LEU A 60 -2.08 3.67 18.19
CA LEU A 60 -1.39 2.83 19.15
C LEU A 60 0.02 3.38 19.39
N SER A 61 0.28 3.86 20.58
CA SER A 61 1.51 4.56 20.95
C SER A 61 2.66 3.65 21.40
N ASN A 62 2.38 2.37 21.67
CA ASN A 62 3.37 1.44 22.20
C ASN A 62 3.36 0.15 21.40
N TRP A 63 4.55 -0.30 20.96
CA TRP A 63 4.81 -1.62 20.39
C TRP A 63 3.66 -2.19 19.53
N PHE A 64 3.66 -3.51 19.35
CA PHE A 64 2.55 -4.24 18.73
C PHE A 64 1.51 -4.60 19.77
N ALA A 65 0.23 -4.38 19.46
CA ALA A 65 -0.89 -4.80 20.31
C ALA A 65 -1.74 -5.85 19.58
N LYS A 66 -2.29 -6.73 20.38
CA LYS A 66 -3.22 -7.76 19.94
C LYS A 66 -4.64 -7.29 20.14
N THR A 67 -5.47 -7.51 19.14
CA THR A 67 -6.90 -7.17 19.16
C THR A 67 -7.71 -8.19 18.39
N ASN A 68 -8.97 -8.36 18.77
CA ASN A 68 -9.94 -9.22 18.07
C ASN A 68 -10.90 -8.43 17.17
N ILE A 69 -10.67 -7.13 17.03
CA ILE A 69 -11.40 -6.24 16.14
C ILE A 69 -10.44 -5.47 15.26
N LEU A 70 -10.88 -5.04 14.09
CA LEU A 70 -10.08 -4.16 13.24
C LEU A 70 -9.80 -2.85 13.96
N PRO A 71 -8.55 -2.33 13.88
CA PRO A 71 -8.21 -1.03 14.42
C PRO A 71 -9.12 0.05 13.85
N ALA A 72 -9.76 0.82 14.72
CA ALA A 72 -10.60 1.95 14.35
C ALA A 72 -9.86 3.26 14.61
N TYR A 73 -9.95 4.19 13.67
CA TYR A 73 -9.31 5.49 13.73
C TYR A 73 -10.35 6.60 13.59
N ASP A 74 -10.12 7.70 14.30
CA ASP A 74 -10.90 8.94 14.11
C ASP A 74 -10.39 9.65 12.85
N GLU A 75 -10.93 9.23 11.69
CA GLU A 75 -10.49 9.72 10.38
C GLU A 75 -10.79 11.22 10.21
N ASP A 76 -11.89 11.73 10.79
CA ASP A 76 -12.23 13.16 10.73
C ASP A 76 -11.22 13.98 11.54
N PHE A 77 -10.85 13.53 12.72
CA PHE A 77 -9.82 14.17 13.52
C PHE A 77 -8.46 14.15 12.82
N ILE A 78 -8.07 13.01 12.23
CA ILE A 78 -6.83 12.88 11.47
C ILE A 78 -6.82 13.85 10.28
N ALA A 79 -7.91 13.91 9.51
CA ALA A 79 -8.05 14.80 8.37
C ALA A 79 -7.95 16.26 8.80
N GLN A 80 -8.68 16.65 9.88
CA GLN A 80 -8.61 17.99 10.43
C GLN A 80 -7.18 18.37 10.83
N LYS A 81 -6.49 17.51 11.59
CA LYS A 81 -5.11 17.78 12.04
C LYS A 81 -4.11 17.85 10.90
N TRP A 82 -4.33 17.05 9.88
CA TRP A 82 -3.54 17.12 8.66
C TRP A 82 -3.75 18.47 7.94
N ASP A 83 -4.99 18.87 7.73
CA ASP A 83 -5.36 20.09 7.01
C ASP A 83 -4.94 21.37 7.75
N GLU A 84 -4.93 21.37 9.08
CA GLU A 84 -4.42 22.48 9.91
C GLU A 84 -2.95 22.81 9.57
N LYS A 85 -2.14 21.79 9.27
CA LYS A 85 -0.70 21.92 9.01
C LYS A 85 -0.32 21.90 7.53
N ASN A 86 -1.13 21.25 6.71
CA ASN A 86 -0.80 20.94 5.31
C ASN A 86 -1.98 21.26 4.38
N LYS A 87 -2.49 22.49 4.45
CA LYS A 87 -3.62 22.95 3.62
C LYS A 87 -3.47 22.51 2.16
N ASP A 88 -4.56 21.96 1.60
CA ASP A 88 -4.69 21.54 0.21
C ASP A 88 -3.83 20.35 -0.21
N PHE A 89 -3.10 19.71 0.74
CA PHE A 89 -2.30 18.54 0.43
C PHE A 89 -2.91 17.25 0.93
N LYS A 90 -2.92 16.27 0.04
CA LYS A 90 -3.10 14.89 0.46
C LYS A 90 -1.74 14.29 0.86
N TRP A 91 -1.77 13.37 1.82
CA TRP A 91 -0.60 12.59 2.19
C TRP A 91 -0.41 11.40 1.25
N ASN A 92 0.64 10.61 1.50
CA ASN A 92 0.87 9.37 0.77
C ASN A 92 -0.26 8.36 1.05
N ASN A 93 -0.64 7.62 0.04
CA ASN A 93 -1.58 6.50 0.12
C ASN A 93 -0.85 5.14 0.00
N CYS A 94 -1.62 4.07 -0.19
CA CYS A 94 -1.08 2.72 -0.34
C CYS A 94 -0.15 2.59 -1.57
N ARG A 95 -0.51 3.19 -2.71
CA ARG A 95 0.25 3.11 -3.95
C ARG A 95 1.60 3.81 -3.81
N ILE A 96 1.61 5.05 -3.34
CA ILE A 96 2.84 5.83 -3.14
C ILE A 96 3.73 5.15 -2.12
N THR A 97 3.20 4.73 -0.97
CA THR A 97 3.98 4.09 0.09
C THR A 97 4.62 2.78 -0.36
N THR A 98 3.86 1.90 -1.00
CA THR A 98 4.36 0.60 -1.47
C THR A 98 5.39 0.79 -2.59
N PHE A 99 5.09 1.66 -3.56
CA PHE A 99 6.03 1.93 -4.65
C PHE A 99 7.32 2.55 -4.14
N TRP A 100 7.26 3.49 -3.21
CA TRP A 100 8.45 4.10 -2.63
C TRP A 100 9.39 3.08 -1.99
N LEU A 101 8.83 2.17 -1.20
CA LEU A 101 9.62 1.10 -0.57
C LEU A 101 10.25 0.12 -1.58
N LEU A 102 9.54 -0.15 -2.69
CA LEU A 102 9.89 -1.26 -3.59
C LEU A 102 10.25 -0.82 -5.02
N LYS A 103 10.33 0.48 -5.31
CA LYS A 103 10.55 1.01 -6.67
C LYS A 103 11.81 0.47 -7.34
N ASN A 104 12.87 0.19 -6.57
CA ASN A 104 14.12 -0.36 -7.09
C ASN A 104 14.01 -1.83 -7.54
N PHE A 105 12.89 -2.48 -7.22
CA PHE A 105 12.60 -3.86 -7.58
C PHE A 105 11.46 -4.00 -8.60
N ILE A 106 10.84 -2.89 -8.99
CA ILE A 106 9.77 -2.86 -9.99
C ILE A 106 10.38 -2.38 -11.31
N ASN A 107 10.40 -3.25 -12.30
CA ASN A 107 10.89 -2.93 -13.63
C ASN A 107 9.75 -2.95 -14.64
N VAL A 108 9.75 -1.97 -15.56
CA VAL A 108 8.86 -1.91 -16.72
C VAL A 108 9.75 -1.81 -17.96
N LYS A 109 9.99 -2.93 -18.63
CA LYS A 109 10.93 -2.99 -19.76
C LYS A 109 10.32 -2.52 -21.07
N ASN A 110 8.99 -2.61 -21.21
CA ASN A 110 8.24 -2.17 -22.39
C ASN A 110 7.13 -1.18 -21.99
N PRO A 111 7.48 0.04 -21.54
CA PRO A 111 6.50 1.00 -21.06
C PRO A 111 5.57 1.47 -22.18
N SER A 112 4.27 1.50 -21.91
CA SER A 112 3.29 2.12 -22.80
C SER A 112 3.40 3.64 -22.74
N ASN A 113 3.21 4.28 -23.90
CA ASN A 113 3.07 5.74 -24.00
C ASN A 113 1.60 6.18 -24.04
N LYS A 114 0.67 5.21 -24.08
CA LYS A 114 -0.78 5.45 -24.06
C LYS A 114 -1.34 4.78 -22.81
N LEU A 115 -1.38 5.54 -21.74
CA LEU A 115 -1.87 5.10 -20.45
C LEU A 115 -3.13 5.88 -20.08
N ASP A 116 -4.05 5.19 -19.45
CA ASP A 116 -5.16 5.81 -18.78
C ASP A 116 -4.82 5.90 -17.28
N THR A 117 -4.59 7.10 -16.78
CA THR A 117 -4.14 7.39 -15.43
C THR A 117 -5.10 8.28 -14.65
N GLU A 118 -6.38 8.33 -15.05
CA GLU A 118 -7.40 9.15 -14.38
C GLU A 118 -7.53 8.82 -12.89
N ASN A 119 -7.32 7.54 -12.53
CA ASN A 119 -7.32 7.07 -11.15
C ASN A 119 -6.15 7.58 -10.30
N LEU A 120 -5.13 8.20 -10.91
CA LEU A 120 -3.90 8.65 -10.23
C LEU A 120 -3.86 10.16 -9.95
N ALA A 121 -4.95 10.90 -10.19
CA ALA A 121 -4.97 12.35 -10.04
C ALA A 121 -4.51 12.81 -8.64
N PHE A 122 -5.03 12.20 -7.58
CA PHE A 122 -4.62 12.50 -6.20
C PHE A 122 -3.19 12.06 -5.87
N ASP A 123 -2.73 10.96 -6.49
CA ASP A 123 -1.34 10.53 -6.34
C ASP A 123 -0.39 11.54 -6.94
N TYR A 124 -0.73 12.11 -8.11
CA TYR A 124 0.08 13.13 -8.77
C TYR A 124 0.21 14.41 -7.96
N ASP A 125 -0.84 14.83 -7.26
CA ASP A 125 -0.78 15.98 -6.36
C ASP A 125 0.28 15.74 -5.27
N SER A 126 0.25 14.60 -4.63
CA SER A 126 1.23 14.23 -3.61
C SER A 126 2.64 14.07 -4.19
N ILE A 127 2.79 13.38 -5.32
CA ILE A 127 4.09 13.16 -5.99
C ILE A 127 4.73 14.50 -6.39
N LYS A 128 3.97 15.38 -7.01
CA LYS A 128 4.43 16.70 -7.46
C LYS A 128 4.83 17.58 -6.29
N TRP A 129 4.00 17.63 -5.26
CA TRP A 129 4.24 18.49 -4.12
C TRP A 129 5.49 18.09 -3.33
N TRP A 130 5.61 16.83 -3.03
CA TRP A 130 6.72 16.31 -2.25
C TRP A 130 7.95 16.01 -3.10
N LYS A 131 7.88 16.11 -4.44
CA LYS A 131 8.96 15.78 -5.39
C LYS A 131 9.59 14.42 -5.12
N ILE A 132 8.75 13.42 -4.85
CA ILE A 132 9.17 12.11 -4.34
C ILE A 132 9.72 11.18 -5.41
N PHE A 133 9.32 11.35 -6.66
CA PHE A 133 9.77 10.52 -7.78
C PHE A 133 10.38 11.37 -8.88
N ASP A 134 11.47 10.87 -9.44
CA ASP A 134 12.02 11.41 -10.69
C ASP A 134 11.15 10.99 -11.90
N GLU A 135 11.48 11.51 -13.09
CA GLU A 135 10.71 11.24 -14.31
C GLU A 135 10.74 9.76 -14.70
N LYS A 136 11.83 9.04 -14.45
CA LYS A 136 11.94 7.61 -14.71
C LYS A 136 11.08 6.81 -13.74
N GLU A 137 11.16 7.11 -12.46
CA GLU A 137 10.37 6.50 -11.40
C GLU A 137 8.88 6.76 -11.62
N LYS A 138 8.52 8.00 -11.99
CA LYS A 138 7.14 8.35 -12.33
C LYS A 138 6.64 7.54 -13.53
N LYS A 139 7.44 7.36 -14.56
CA LYS A 139 7.06 6.54 -15.73
C LYS A 139 6.81 5.08 -15.33
N ILE A 140 7.59 4.52 -14.42
CA ILE A 140 7.37 3.17 -13.89
C ILE A 140 6.07 3.15 -13.08
N PHE A 141 5.86 4.11 -12.19
CA PHE A 141 4.65 4.27 -11.39
C PHE A 141 3.39 4.31 -12.28
N ASP A 142 3.38 5.17 -13.28
CA ASP A 142 2.26 5.33 -14.20
C ASP A 142 1.93 4.00 -14.92
N ASN A 143 2.93 3.30 -15.42
CA ASN A 143 2.73 2.03 -16.10
C ASN A 143 2.23 0.91 -15.17
N PHE A 144 2.66 0.92 -13.93
CA PHE A 144 2.28 -0.09 -12.94
C PHE A 144 0.85 0.12 -12.42
N PHE A 145 0.42 1.38 -12.25
CA PHE A 145 -0.84 1.74 -11.62
C PHE A 145 -1.93 2.23 -12.58
N ALA A 146 -1.64 2.38 -13.86
CA ALA A 146 -2.64 2.78 -14.87
C ALA A 146 -3.85 1.84 -14.90
N LEU A 147 -5.00 2.39 -15.29
CA LEU A 147 -6.21 1.63 -15.55
C LEU A 147 -5.98 0.60 -16.66
N ILE A 148 -6.52 -0.61 -16.48
CA ILE A 148 -6.41 -1.71 -17.42
C ILE A 148 -7.81 -1.98 -18.01
N PRO A 149 -8.04 -1.78 -19.32
CA PRO A 149 -9.32 -2.12 -19.95
C PRO A 149 -9.68 -3.59 -19.69
N SER A 150 -10.92 -3.86 -19.31
CA SER A 150 -11.37 -5.21 -18.98
C SER A 150 -12.75 -5.52 -19.55
N PRO A 151 -13.07 -6.80 -19.81
CA PRO A 151 -14.41 -7.21 -20.16
C PRO A 151 -15.37 -6.99 -18.99
N ASN A 152 -16.67 -6.83 -19.30
CA ASN A 152 -17.70 -6.79 -18.26
C ASN A 152 -18.02 -8.22 -17.81
N THR A 153 -17.30 -8.71 -16.82
CA THR A 153 -17.42 -10.06 -16.28
C THR A 153 -17.26 -10.06 -14.76
N GLN A 154 -17.89 -11.03 -14.11
CA GLN A 154 -17.70 -11.33 -12.67
C GLN A 154 -16.73 -12.51 -12.47
N ASN A 155 -16.18 -13.06 -13.54
CA ASN A 155 -15.26 -14.19 -13.46
C ASN A 155 -13.87 -13.70 -13.03
N THR A 156 -13.53 -13.95 -11.77
CA THR A 156 -12.24 -13.56 -11.18
C THR A 156 -11.04 -14.10 -11.96
N SER A 157 -11.10 -15.34 -12.45
CA SER A 157 -10.00 -15.94 -13.22
C SER A 157 -9.77 -15.22 -14.54
N GLU A 158 -10.84 -14.76 -15.20
CA GLU A 158 -10.75 -13.95 -16.41
C GLU A 158 -10.14 -12.58 -16.12
N LEU A 159 -10.58 -11.92 -15.05
CA LEU A 159 -10.04 -10.62 -14.64
C LEU A 159 -8.56 -10.73 -14.25
N VAL A 160 -8.17 -11.76 -13.52
CA VAL A 160 -6.75 -12.04 -13.19
C VAL A 160 -5.92 -12.20 -14.46
N LYS A 161 -6.45 -12.91 -15.47
CA LYS A 161 -5.76 -13.08 -16.75
C LYS A 161 -5.57 -11.74 -17.47
N VAL A 162 -6.55 -10.85 -17.44
CA VAL A 162 -6.44 -9.50 -18.03
C VAL A 162 -5.27 -8.73 -17.40
N VAL A 163 -5.13 -8.75 -16.07
CA VAL A 163 -4.00 -8.12 -15.36
C VAL A 163 -2.67 -8.75 -15.78
N GLN A 164 -2.60 -10.07 -15.80
CA GLN A 164 -1.39 -10.80 -16.18
C GLN A 164 -0.96 -10.51 -17.61
N ASP A 165 -1.91 -10.44 -18.55
CA ASP A 165 -1.64 -10.16 -19.96
C ASP A 165 -1.16 -8.70 -20.15
N ASP A 166 -1.73 -7.72 -19.43
CA ASP A 166 -1.28 -6.33 -19.45
C ASP A 166 0.14 -6.20 -18.89
N TRP A 167 0.39 -6.79 -17.73
CA TRP A 167 1.72 -6.78 -17.12
C TRP A 167 2.77 -7.47 -17.99
N LYS A 168 2.41 -8.59 -18.60
CA LYS A 168 3.27 -9.28 -19.56
C LYS A 168 3.57 -8.42 -20.79
N LYS A 169 2.56 -7.73 -21.34
CA LYS A 169 2.72 -6.82 -22.48
C LYS A 169 3.66 -5.65 -22.16
N LYS A 170 3.55 -5.07 -20.99
CA LYS A 170 4.41 -3.99 -20.48
C LYS A 170 5.77 -4.53 -19.97
N TRP A 171 5.89 -5.85 -19.89
CA TRP A 171 7.06 -6.52 -19.31
C TRP A 171 7.37 -6.00 -17.92
N ILE A 172 6.34 -6.05 -17.05
CA ILE A 172 6.46 -5.67 -15.65
C ILE A 172 7.03 -6.85 -14.88
N GLU A 173 8.14 -6.62 -14.19
CA GLU A 173 8.82 -7.60 -13.36
C GLU A 173 9.00 -7.06 -11.95
N PHE A 174 8.78 -7.93 -10.97
CA PHE A 174 9.13 -7.70 -9.58
C PHE A 174 10.32 -8.59 -9.21
N THR A 175 11.46 -7.98 -8.92
CA THR A 175 12.76 -8.69 -8.83
C THR A 175 13.20 -9.00 -7.39
N ASN A 176 12.48 -8.56 -6.36
CA ASN A 176 12.84 -8.84 -4.97
C ASN A 176 12.38 -10.25 -4.56
N PRO A 177 13.28 -11.18 -4.18
CA PRO A 177 12.89 -12.52 -3.74
C PRO A 177 12.37 -12.55 -2.30
N ASN A 178 12.77 -11.57 -1.47
CA ASN A 178 12.54 -11.53 -0.02
C ASN A 178 11.38 -10.62 0.40
N ALA A 179 10.82 -9.86 -0.53
CA ALA A 179 9.57 -9.12 -0.33
C ALA A 179 8.52 -9.57 -1.33
N LYS A 180 7.26 -9.36 -1.01
CA LYS A 180 6.13 -9.59 -1.92
C LYS A 180 5.27 -8.34 -1.97
N VAL A 181 4.69 -8.11 -3.13
CA VAL A 181 3.61 -7.14 -3.30
C VAL A 181 2.29 -7.89 -3.25
N ILE A 182 1.38 -7.43 -2.41
CA ILE A 182 0.00 -7.90 -2.36
C ILE A 182 -0.88 -6.79 -2.91
N SER A 183 -1.73 -7.07 -3.85
CA SER A 183 -2.63 -6.09 -4.45
C SER A 183 -4.05 -6.63 -4.59
N VAL A 184 -5.02 -5.75 -4.34
CA VAL A 184 -6.43 -5.99 -4.60
C VAL A 184 -6.84 -5.10 -5.77
N PHE A 185 -7.40 -5.72 -6.80
CA PHE A 185 -7.95 -5.04 -7.95
C PHE A 185 -9.46 -4.90 -7.81
N LEU A 186 -9.97 -3.73 -8.19
CA LEU A 186 -11.40 -3.54 -8.41
C LEU A 186 -11.68 -3.26 -9.88
N GLN A 187 -12.86 -3.67 -10.31
CA GLN A 187 -13.39 -3.29 -11.61
C GLN A 187 -14.27 -2.05 -11.46
N ASP A 188 -13.94 -1.00 -12.20
CA ASP A 188 -14.76 0.20 -12.29
C ASP A 188 -16.08 -0.13 -12.95
N SER A 189 -17.18 0.31 -12.35
CA SER A 189 -18.54 0.09 -12.81
C SER A 189 -19.27 1.37 -13.24
N ILE A 190 -18.58 2.49 -13.34
CA ILE A 190 -19.18 3.79 -13.69
C ILE A 190 -19.72 3.76 -15.13
N ASP A 191 -19.04 3.07 -16.04
CA ASP A 191 -19.49 2.90 -17.42
C ASP A 191 -19.61 1.41 -17.75
N GLU A 192 -20.83 0.94 -17.98
CA GLU A 192 -21.09 -0.46 -18.35
C GLU A 192 -20.43 -0.89 -19.66
N LYS A 193 -20.11 0.05 -20.56
CA LYS A 193 -19.51 -0.23 -21.87
C LYS A 193 -17.99 -0.25 -21.86
N SER A 194 -17.36 0.34 -20.83
CA SER A 194 -15.91 0.49 -20.74
C SER A 194 -15.41 0.17 -19.35
N LYS A 195 -15.49 -1.09 -18.95
CA LYS A 195 -14.97 -1.53 -17.67
C LYS A 195 -13.44 -1.47 -17.64
N LYS A 196 -12.90 -1.07 -16.50
CA LYS A 196 -11.46 -0.97 -16.27
C LYS A 196 -11.12 -1.58 -14.92
N LEU A 197 -10.00 -2.29 -14.87
CA LEU A 197 -9.41 -2.75 -13.61
C LEU A 197 -8.38 -1.75 -13.13
N PHE A 198 -8.30 -1.58 -11.82
CA PHE A 198 -7.26 -0.78 -11.18
C PHE A 198 -6.88 -1.37 -9.84
N ILE A 199 -5.65 -1.08 -9.40
CA ILE A 199 -5.18 -1.43 -8.06
C ILE A 199 -5.89 -0.51 -7.06
N TRP A 200 -6.83 -1.10 -6.31
CA TRP A 200 -7.55 -0.42 -5.23
C TRP A 200 -6.69 -0.29 -3.99
N HIS A 201 -6.11 -1.41 -3.55
CA HIS A 201 -5.15 -1.44 -2.45
C HIS A 201 -3.90 -2.23 -2.83
N ILE A 202 -2.79 -1.83 -2.25
CA ILE A 202 -1.50 -2.47 -2.44
C ILE A 202 -0.66 -2.35 -1.17
N TRP A 203 0.10 -3.40 -0.87
CA TRP A 203 0.86 -3.55 0.36
C TRP A 203 2.17 -4.27 0.17
N VAL A 204 3.05 -4.11 1.15
CA VAL A 204 4.31 -4.85 1.24
C VAL A 204 4.16 -6.00 2.22
N LEU A 205 4.48 -7.21 1.79
CA LEU A 205 4.56 -8.40 2.62
C LEU A 205 6.00 -8.87 2.73
N LEU A 206 6.49 -8.97 3.96
CA LEU A 206 7.85 -9.39 4.29
C LEU A 206 7.80 -10.75 5.00
N PRO A 207 8.28 -11.85 4.39
CA PRO A 207 8.52 -13.09 5.11
C PRO A 207 9.61 -12.89 6.16
N THR A 208 9.42 -13.44 7.35
CA THR A 208 10.41 -13.44 8.43
C THR A 208 11.15 -14.78 8.53
N LYS A 209 12.29 -14.81 9.23
CA LYS A 209 13.12 -16.02 9.37
C LYS A 209 12.41 -17.17 10.10
N ASP A 210 11.44 -16.85 10.95
CA ASP A 210 10.64 -17.83 11.69
C ASP A 210 9.38 -18.28 10.91
N SER A 211 9.38 -18.06 9.59
CA SER A 211 8.28 -18.42 8.66
C SER A 211 6.96 -17.68 8.91
N LYS A 212 7.02 -16.55 9.60
CA LYS A 212 5.90 -15.61 9.78
C LYS A 212 5.95 -14.49 8.75
N PHE A 213 5.07 -13.52 8.90
CA PHE A 213 4.94 -12.42 7.95
C PHE A 213 4.74 -11.09 8.66
N ILE A 214 5.39 -10.06 8.13
CA ILE A 214 5.10 -8.65 8.44
C ILE A 214 4.43 -8.04 7.22
N PHE A 215 3.34 -7.32 7.46
CA PHE A 215 2.52 -6.69 6.44
C PHE A 215 2.48 -5.19 6.70
N ILE A 216 2.98 -4.39 5.76
CA ILE A 216 3.08 -2.94 5.89
C ILE A 216 2.03 -2.29 5.02
N GLU A 217 1.21 -1.43 5.61
CA GLU A 217 0.12 -0.78 4.91
C GLU A 217 -0.02 0.72 5.24
N LYS A 218 -0.58 1.45 4.29
CA LYS A 218 -1.06 2.81 4.38
C LYS A 218 -2.31 2.89 3.53
N LEU A 219 -3.46 2.55 4.09
CA LEU A 219 -4.69 2.29 3.32
C LEU A 219 -5.20 3.50 2.55
N ALA A 220 -5.22 4.68 3.17
CA ALA A 220 -5.74 5.90 2.57
C ALA A 220 -4.97 7.11 3.11
N PHE A 221 -5.21 8.28 2.52
CA PHE A 221 -4.56 9.53 2.94
C PHE A 221 -4.79 9.84 4.42
N GLN A 222 -6.02 9.69 4.90
CA GLN A 222 -6.43 9.96 6.28
C GLN A 222 -6.24 8.77 7.24
N LYS A 223 -5.88 7.59 6.75
CA LYS A 223 -5.58 6.45 7.62
C LYS A 223 -4.10 6.44 7.99
N PRO A 224 -3.74 6.03 9.20
CA PRO A 224 -2.34 5.98 9.63
C PRO A 224 -1.56 4.87 8.93
N TYR A 225 -0.24 4.92 9.07
CA TYR A 225 0.61 3.78 8.78
C TYR A 225 0.30 2.65 9.76
N GLN A 226 0.39 1.42 9.27
CA GLN A 226 0.12 0.24 10.06
C GLN A 226 1.07 -0.88 9.63
N ALA A 227 1.64 -1.57 10.61
CA ALA A 227 2.33 -2.82 10.42
C ALA A 227 1.56 -3.92 11.15
N LEU A 228 1.35 -5.05 10.48
CA LEU A 228 0.68 -6.21 11.07
C LEU A 228 1.62 -7.41 11.06
N LYS A 229 1.45 -8.29 12.04
CA LYS A 229 2.16 -9.58 12.10
C LYS A 229 1.18 -10.70 11.92
N PHE A 230 1.50 -11.63 11.03
CA PHE A 230 0.73 -12.84 10.76
C PHE A 230 1.59 -14.08 10.97
N ASP A 231 1.01 -15.10 11.60
CA ASP A 231 1.70 -16.37 11.83
C ASP A 231 1.70 -17.26 10.57
N SER A 232 0.77 -17.00 9.64
CA SER A 232 0.65 -17.77 8.40
C SER A 232 0.10 -16.94 7.23
N LYS A 233 0.25 -17.44 6.00
CA LYS A 233 -0.42 -16.89 4.82
C LYS A 233 -1.94 -17.00 4.91
N ARG A 234 -2.45 -17.98 5.65
CA ARG A 234 -3.87 -18.13 5.87
C ARG A 234 -4.42 -16.98 6.71
N ASP A 235 -3.73 -16.61 7.79
CA ASP A 235 -4.13 -15.48 8.63
C ASP A 235 -4.16 -14.18 7.82
N LEU A 236 -3.17 -13.97 6.93
CA LEU A 236 -3.18 -12.84 6.00
C LEU A 236 -4.38 -12.92 5.04
N SER A 237 -4.67 -14.10 4.48
CA SER A 237 -5.82 -14.29 3.60
C SER A 237 -7.13 -13.99 4.33
N ASP A 238 -7.26 -14.47 5.56
CA ASP A 238 -8.45 -14.26 6.40
C ASP A 238 -8.60 -12.76 6.79
N TYR A 239 -7.49 -12.03 6.91
CA TYR A 239 -7.48 -10.59 7.14
C TYR A 239 -7.96 -9.78 5.92
N LEU A 240 -7.66 -10.24 4.71
CA LEU A 240 -7.98 -9.56 3.46
C LEU A 240 -9.37 -9.91 2.90
N MET A 241 -10.07 -10.90 3.46
CA MET A 241 -11.42 -11.35 3.04
C MET A 241 -12.53 -10.70 3.83
#